data_d000016283b41a202c4ceff30b8c0d30
#
_entry.id   d000016283b41a202c4ceff30b8c0d30
#
_cell.length_a   1.000
_cell.length_b   1.000
_cell.length_c   1.000
_cell.angle_alpha   90.00
_cell.angle_beta   90.00
_cell.angle_gamma   90.00
#
_symmetry.space_group_name_H-M   'P 1'
#
loop_
_entity.id
_entity.type
_entity.pdbx_description
1 polymer ?
#
loop_
_entity_poly.entity_id
_entity_poly.type
_entity_poly.pdbx_seq_one_letter_code
_entity_poly.pdbx_strand_id
1 'polypeptide(L)'
;NIPNDSIHYTITSPPFSNLYVYSNSDRDMGNSKNDKEFMKQFDYIVSELYRIMMPGRLVSLHCAQIPMFKQKDGNIGLKDFRGDLIRKFQEKGFIYHSEVTIWKNPVVEMQRTKALGLLHKQIKKDSSMCRQGNPDYLVILRKPGDNPERVTHTNESFPVDIWQNYASPVWMDIKQSNTLQKKSAKANNDE
;
A
#
# COMPACT_ATOMS: atom_id res chain seq x y z
N ASN A 1 -7.10 -22.63 10.29
CA ASN A 1 -7.23 -22.80 8.83
C ASN A 1 -8.47 -22.03 8.36
N ILE A 2 -8.29 -21.07 7.44
CA ILE A 2 -9.38 -20.31 6.82
C ILE A 2 -9.90 -21.13 5.64
N PRO A 3 -11.21 -21.37 5.50
CA PRO A 3 -11.77 -22.10 4.35
C PRO A 3 -11.52 -21.38 3.02
N ASN A 4 -11.59 -22.13 1.91
CA ASN A 4 -11.59 -21.54 0.57
C ASN A 4 -12.83 -20.67 0.38
N ASP A 5 -12.71 -19.60 -0.43
CA ASP A 5 -13.83 -18.76 -0.87
C ASP A 5 -14.72 -18.28 0.27
N SER A 6 -14.10 -17.88 1.41
CA SER A 6 -14.83 -17.52 2.63
C SER A 6 -14.62 -16.07 3.09
N ILE A 7 -13.65 -15.36 2.51
CA ILE A 7 -13.32 -13.98 2.93
C ILE A 7 -13.95 -12.99 1.95
N HIS A 8 -14.77 -12.09 2.48
CA HIS A 8 -15.48 -11.09 1.69
C HIS A 8 -14.64 -9.87 1.32
N TYR A 9 -13.71 -9.48 2.19
CA TYR A 9 -12.86 -8.31 1.97
C TYR A 9 -11.55 -8.43 2.71
N THR A 10 -10.48 -8.05 2.07
CA THR A 10 -9.15 -7.93 2.69
C THR A 10 -8.60 -6.53 2.45
N ILE A 11 -8.08 -5.90 3.49
CA ILE A 11 -7.29 -4.68 3.42
C ILE A 11 -5.97 -4.90 4.14
N THR A 12 -4.87 -4.52 3.51
CA THR A 12 -3.54 -4.68 4.11
C THR A 12 -2.55 -3.66 3.55
N SER A 13 -1.50 -3.43 4.31
CA SER A 13 -0.31 -2.69 3.86
C SER A 13 0.88 -3.65 3.98
N PRO A 14 1.34 -4.25 2.89
CA PRO A 14 2.51 -5.12 2.96
C PRO A 14 3.75 -4.30 3.35
N PRO A 15 4.80 -4.92 3.92
CA PRO A 15 6.08 -4.25 4.08
C PRO A 15 6.55 -3.68 2.73
N PHE A 16 7.19 -2.51 2.76
CA PHE A 16 7.69 -1.87 1.54
C PHE A 16 9.06 -2.47 1.17
N SER A 17 9.04 -3.73 0.71
CA SER A 17 10.24 -4.52 0.46
C SER A 17 11.14 -4.56 1.71
N ASN A 18 12.45 -4.34 1.56
CA ASN A 18 13.43 -4.27 2.64
C ASN A 18 13.68 -2.84 3.15
N LEU A 19 12.70 -1.93 3.02
CA LEU A 19 12.86 -0.54 3.46
C LEU A 19 12.88 -0.42 4.98
N TYR A 20 12.10 -1.26 5.67
CA TYR A 20 12.02 -1.32 7.13
C TYR A 20 12.11 -2.77 7.61
N VAL A 21 12.88 -2.98 8.66
CA VAL A 21 12.95 -4.23 9.43
C VAL A 21 12.08 -4.05 10.67
N TYR A 22 11.08 -4.90 10.83
CA TYR A 22 10.12 -4.80 11.95
C TYR A 22 10.50 -5.69 13.13
N SER A 23 11.21 -6.78 12.86
CA SER A 23 11.70 -7.72 13.88
C SER A 23 12.96 -8.44 13.41
N ASN A 24 13.63 -9.16 14.33
CA ASN A 24 14.78 -10.01 13.99
C ASN A 24 14.37 -11.43 13.54
N SER A 25 13.08 -11.66 13.29
CA SER A 25 12.58 -12.97 12.88
C SER A 25 12.81 -13.22 11.39
N ASP A 26 13.21 -14.43 11.03
CA ASP A 26 13.30 -14.89 9.64
C ASP A 26 11.93 -14.91 8.93
N ARG A 27 10.83 -14.80 9.70
CA ARG A 27 9.46 -14.69 9.19
C ARG A 27 9.06 -13.26 8.86
N ASP A 28 9.86 -12.27 9.22
CA ASP A 28 9.63 -10.88 8.86
C ASP A 28 10.11 -10.64 7.44
N MET A 29 9.16 -10.41 6.54
CA MET A 29 9.46 -10.13 5.13
C MET A 29 10.29 -8.86 4.92
N GLY A 30 10.31 -7.93 5.88
CA GLY A 30 11.20 -6.77 5.90
C GLY A 30 12.69 -7.14 5.95
N ASN A 31 13.03 -8.38 6.38
CA ASN A 31 14.38 -8.92 6.39
C ASN A 31 14.84 -9.51 5.05
N SER A 32 14.02 -9.44 4.00
CA SER A 32 14.41 -9.91 2.67
C SER A 32 15.66 -9.19 2.16
N LYS A 33 16.61 -9.93 1.61
CA LYS A 33 17.90 -9.41 1.13
C LYS A 33 17.75 -8.41 -0.01
N ASN A 34 16.72 -8.60 -0.83
CA ASN A 34 16.43 -7.79 -2.00
C ASN A 34 14.96 -7.92 -2.43
N ASP A 35 14.56 -7.07 -3.38
CA ASP A 35 13.17 -7.03 -3.88
C ASP A 35 12.73 -8.38 -4.49
N LYS A 36 13.62 -9.12 -5.12
CA LYS A 36 13.30 -10.43 -5.72
C LYS A 36 12.95 -11.47 -4.64
N GLU A 37 13.70 -11.50 -3.56
CA GLU A 37 13.42 -12.40 -2.44
C GLU A 37 12.12 -12.00 -1.74
N PHE A 38 11.90 -10.71 -1.53
CA PHE A 38 10.64 -10.19 -1.01
C PHE A 38 9.45 -10.65 -1.85
N MET A 39 9.50 -10.45 -3.18
CA MET A 39 8.41 -10.83 -4.09
C MET A 39 8.19 -12.36 -4.12
N LYS A 40 9.24 -13.15 -3.93
CA LYS A 40 9.11 -14.62 -3.79
C LYS A 40 8.36 -15.01 -2.51
N GLN A 41 8.63 -14.35 -1.39
CA GLN A 41 7.90 -14.59 -0.14
C GLN A 41 6.47 -14.05 -0.23
N PHE A 42 6.29 -12.89 -0.82
CA PHE A 42 4.98 -12.27 -1.01
C PHE A 42 4.06 -13.13 -1.91
N ASP A 43 4.61 -13.90 -2.82
CA ASP A 43 3.89 -14.85 -3.69
C ASP A 43 3.04 -15.86 -2.90
N TYR A 44 3.53 -16.32 -1.74
CA TYR A 44 2.78 -17.22 -0.87
C TYR A 44 1.54 -16.53 -0.28
N ILE A 45 1.68 -15.28 0.12
CA ILE A 45 0.55 -14.49 0.65
C ILE A 45 -0.50 -14.26 -0.43
N VAL A 46 -0.07 -13.88 -1.65
CA VAL A 46 -0.99 -13.65 -2.76
C VAL A 46 -1.71 -14.93 -3.16
N SER A 47 -1.00 -16.07 -3.18
CA SER A 47 -1.60 -17.39 -3.46
C SER A 47 -2.66 -17.76 -2.43
N GLU A 48 -2.37 -17.51 -1.16
CA GLU A 48 -3.31 -17.80 -0.07
C GLU A 48 -4.51 -16.84 -0.11
N LEU A 49 -4.30 -15.56 -0.38
CA LEU A 49 -5.38 -14.60 -0.59
C LEU A 49 -6.29 -15.04 -1.76
N TYR A 50 -5.71 -15.51 -2.87
CA TYR A 50 -6.51 -16.01 -3.98
C TYR A 50 -7.38 -17.22 -3.57
N ARG A 51 -6.83 -18.09 -2.74
CA ARG A 51 -7.56 -19.28 -2.25
C ARG A 51 -8.73 -18.91 -1.34
N ILE A 52 -8.50 -17.99 -0.37
CA ILE A 52 -9.49 -17.69 0.68
C ILE A 52 -10.53 -16.63 0.29
N MET A 53 -10.18 -15.74 -0.63
CA MET A 53 -11.11 -14.70 -1.07
C MET A 53 -12.28 -15.29 -1.83
N MET A 54 -13.49 -14.80 -1.53
CA MET A 54 -14.70 -15.18 -2.25
C MET A 54 -14.67 -14.62 -3.69
N PRO A 55 -15.17 -15.35 -4.71
CA PRO A 55 -15.28 -14.86 -6.07
C PRO A 55 -16.02 -13.50 -6.14
N GLY A 56 -15.57 -12.61 -7.02
CA GLY A 56 -16.16 -11.28 -7.19
C GLY A 56 -15.84 -10.27 -6.08
N ARG A 57 -15.09 -10.66 -5.06
CA ARG A 57 -14.72 -9.81 -3.92
C ARG A 57 -13.36 -9.15 -4.09
N LEU A 58 -13.08 -8.15 -3.24
CA LEU A 58 -11.99 -7.20 -3.38
C LEU A 58 -10.91 -7.39 -2.33
N VAL A 59 -9.67 -7.17 -2.76
CA VAL A 59 -8.49 -6.98 -1.92
C VAL A 59 -7.97 -5.57 -2.11
N SER A 60 -7.78 -4.82 -1.04
CA SER A 60 -7.20 -3.48 -1.07
C SER A 60 -5.81 -3.47 -0.45
N LEU A 61 -4.84 -2.95 -1.19
CA LEU A 61 -3.45 -2.83 -0.79
C LEU A 61 -3.06 -1.37 -0.63
N HIS A 62 -2.69 -0.96 0.57
CA HIS A 62 -2.05 0.34 0.77
C HIS A 62 -0.55 0.21 0.48
N CYS A 63 -0.04 1.02 -0.42
CA CYS A 63 1.38 1.03 -0.78
C CYS A 63 1.84 2.41 -1.25
N ALA A 64 3.15 2.54 -1.42
CA ALA A 64 3.79 3.70 -2.05
C ALA A 64 4.94 3.24 -2.94
N GLN A 65 5.41 4.12 -3.83
CA GLN A 65 6.64 3.88 -4.57
C GLN A 65 7.85 4.00 -3.63
N ILE A 66 8.87 3.19 -3.85
CA ILE A 66 10.07 3.16 -3.00
C ILE A 66 11.13 4.09 -3.58
N PRO A 67 11.60 5.09 -2.81
CA PRO A 67 12.68 5.95 -3.26
C PRO A 67 14.00 5.20 -3.46
N MET A 68 14.69 5.51 -4.54
CA MET A 68 16.06 5.09 -4.81
C MET A 68 17.05 6.16 -4.35
N PHE A 69 18.17 5.73 -3.79
CA PHE A 69 19.24 6.59 -3.30
C PHE A 69 20.54 6.30 -4.02
N LYS A 70 21.26 7.35 -4.44
CA LYS A 70 22.50 7.22 -5.22
C LYS A 70 23.53 6.30 -4.55
N GLN A 71 23.66 6.37 -3.23
CA GLN A 71 24.64 5.56 -2.49
C GLN A 71 24.29 4.07 -2.45
N LYS A 72 22.98 3.74 -2.40
CA LYS A 72 22.50 2.36 -2.29
C LYS A 72 22.17 1.76 -3.66
N ASP A 73 21.53 2.55 -4.52
CA ASP A 73 20.90 2.08 -5.75
C ASP A 73 21.66 2.54 -7.01
N GLY A 74 22.74 3.31 -6.86
CA GLY A 74 23.53 3.88 -7.95
C GLY A 74 22.91 5.12 -8.61
N ASN A 75 21.60 5.27 -8.53
CA ASN A 75 20.83 6.36 -9.14
C ASN A 75 19.78 6.90 -8.17
N ILE A 76 19.30 8.13 -8.46
CA ILE A 76 18.15 8.71 -7.77
C ILE A 76 16.91 8.48 -8.64
N GLY A 77 15.83 7.99 -8.03
CA GLY A 77 14.59 7.72 -8.74
C GLY A 77 13.58 7.03 -7.85
N LEU A 78 12.69 6.29 -8.46
CA LEU A 78 11.68 5.48 -7.79
C LEU A 78 11.73 4.04 -8.31
N LYS A 79 11.58 3.08 -7.39
CA LYS A 79 11.26 1.69 -7.74
C LYS A 79 9.74 1.59 -7.91
N ASP A 80 9.31 0.96 -8.98
CA ASP A 80 7.88 0.73 -9.25
C ASP A 80 7.30 -0.39 -8.38
N PHE A 81 7.38 -0.21 -7.06
CA PHE A 81 6.90 -1.21 -6.10
C PHE A 81 5.40 -1.46 -6.22
N ARG A 82 4.60 -0.39 -6.44
CA ARG A 82 3.16 -0.53 -6.69
C ARG A 82 2.88 -1.42 -7.90
N GLY A 83 3.57 -1.17 -9.02
CA GLY A 83 3.42 -1.98 -10.22
C GLY A 83 3.84 -3.43 -10.01
N ASP A 84 4.90 -3.68 -9.22
CA ASP A 84 5.33 -5.04 -8.89
C ASP A 84 4.26 -5.79 -8.08
N LEU A 85 3.63 -5.14 -7.10
CA LEU A 85 2.52 -5.70 -6.35
C LEU A 85 1.33 -6.03 -7.28
N ILE A 86 0.93 -5.10 -8.16
CA ILE A 86 -0.17 -5.30 -9.11
C ILE A 86 0.13 -6.52 -9.99
N ARG A 87 1.31 -6.56 -10.61
CA ARG A 87 1.74 -7.67 -11.48
C ARG A 87 1.72 -9.00 -10.73
N LYS A 88 2.18 -9.02 -9.48
CA LYS A 88 2.19 -10.24 -8.66
C LYS A 88 0.78 -10.79 -8.42
N PHE A 89 -0.19 -9.93 -8.16
CA PHE A 89 -1.60 -10.35 -8.03
C PHE A 89 -2.20 -10.80 -9.36
N GLN A 90 -1.88 -10.11 -10.47
CA GLN A 90 -2.35 -10.49 -11.80
C GLN A 90 -1.79 -11.86 -12.24
N GLU A 91 -0.53 -12.17 -11.91
CA GLU A 91 0.08 -13.49 -12.12
C GLU A 91 -0.71 -14.63 -11.43
N LYS A 92 -1.39 -14.35 -10.32
CA LYS A 92 -2.23 -15.31 -9.61
C LYS A 92 -3.68 -15.33 -10.09
N GLY A 93 -4.03 -14.48 -11.04
CA GLY A 93 -5.37 -14.45 -11.63
C GLY A 93 -6.29 -13.37 -11.07
N PHE A 94 -5.83 -12.48 -10.20
CA PHE A 94 -6.61 -11.31 -9.81
C PHE A 94 -6.71 -10.30 -10.97
N ILE A 95 -7.80 -9.54 -10.98
CA ILE A 95 -8.01 -8.42 -11.88
C ILE A 95 -7.55 -7.15 -11.18
N TYR A 96 -6.72 -6.33 -11.82
CA TYR A 96 -6.49 -4.96 -11.37
C TYR A 96 -7.77 -4.16 -11.63
N HIS A 97 -8.49 -3.84 -10.55
CA HIS A 97 -9.84 -3.27 -10.62
C HIS A 97 -9.83 -1.76 -10.66
N SER A 98 -9.16 -1.14 -9.70
CA SER A 98 -9.09 0.32 -9.56
C SER A 98 -7.99 0.72 -8.60
N GLU A 99 -7.76 2.03 -8.48
CA GLU A 99 -6.90 2.56 -7.41
C GLU A 99 -7.37 3.96 -6.99
N VAL A 100 -7.00 4.32 -5.78
CA VAL A 100 -7.15 5.67 -5.24
C VAL A 100 -5.76 6.20 -4.90
N THR A 101 -5.49 7.43 -5.31
CA THR A 101 -4.29 8.16 -4.88
C THR A 101 -4.57 8.87 -3.56
N ILE A 102 -3.78 8.58 -2.54
CA ILE A 102 -3.82 9.27 -1.25
C ILE A 102 -2.81 10.41 -1.28
N TRP A 103 -3.33 11.63 -1.30
CA TRP A 103 -2.49 12.83 -1.32
C TRP A 103 -1.69 12.98 -0.02
N LYS A 104 -0.45 13.41 -0.15
CA LYS A 104 0.43 13.75 0.97
C LYS A 104 0.99 15.14 0.84
N ASN A 105 1.06 15.87 1.94
CA ASN A 105 1.72 17.15 1.96
C ASN A 105 3.23 16.96 1.70
N PRO A 106 3.79 17.54 0.62
CA PRO A 106 5.18 17.32 0.24
C PRO A 106 6.18 17.85 1.29
N VAL A 107 5.82 18.92 2.03
CA VAL A 107 6.68 19.49 3.09
C VAL A 107 6.74 18.53 4.28
N VAL A 108 5.60 17.97 4.69
CA VAL A 108 5.54 16.98 5.79
C VAL A 108 6.30 15.71 5.40
N GLU A 109 6.12 15.23 4.16
CA GLU A 109 6.85 14.07 3.65
C GLU A 109 8.36 14.31 3.62
N MET A 110 8.79 15.48 3.18
CA MET A 110 10.19 15.84 3.18
C MET A 110 10.79 15.81 4.59
N GLN A 111 10.10 16.38 5.57
CA GLN A 111 10.55 16.40 6.96
C GLN A 111 10.61 15.00 7.56
N ARG A 112 9.59 14.17 7.30
CA ARG A 112 9.50 12.80 7.80
C ARG A 112 10.56 11.87 7.18
N THR A 113 10.75 11.95 5.88
CA THR A 113 11.65 11.07 5.14
C THR A 113 13.07 11.62 5.01
N LYS A 114 13.31 12.85 5.46
CA LYS A 114 14.58 13.59 5.26
C LYS A 114 15.00 13.63 3.79
N ALA A 115 14.01 13.71 2.89
CA ALA A 115 14.23 13.66 1.44
C ALA A 115 14.73 15.02 0.93
N LEU A 116 16.01 15.22 0.88
CA LEU A 116 16.68 16.47 0.48
C LEU A 116 16.25 16.96 -0.91
N GLY A 117 15.88 16.05 -1.82
CA GLY A 117 15.42 16.38 -3.17
C GLY A 117 14.15 17.24 -3.24
N LEU A 118 13.34 17.31 -2.17
CA LEU A 118 12.14 18.14 -2.12
C LEU A 118 12.40 19.57 -1.63
N LEU A 119 13.62 19.88 -1.18
CA LEU A 119 13.95 21.22 -0.70
C LEU A 119 13.93 22.23 -1.85
N HIS A 120 13.20 23.33 -1.69
CA HIS A 120 13.18 24.44 -2.64
C HIS A 120 14.59 24.93 -3.01
N LYS A 121 15.51 24.94 -2.04
CA LYS A 121 16.93 25.25 -2.26
C LYS A 121 17.59 24.35 -3.31
N GLN A 122 17.25 23.06 -3.33
CA GLN A 122 17.81 22.10 -4.29
C GLN A 122 17.19 22.28 -5.68
N ILE A 123 15.87 22.54 -5.73
CA ILE A 123 15.16 22.82 -6.98
C ILE A 123 15.75 24.07 -7.64
N LYS A 124 15.99 25.14 -6.88
CA LYS A 124 16.60 26.37 -7.41
C LYS A 124 18.00 26.17 -8.00
N LYS A 125 18.70 25.14 -7.61
CA LYS A 125 20.06 24.84 -8.09
C LYS A 125 20.09 23.87 -9.24
N ASP A 126 18.93 23.48 -9.78
CA ASP A 126 18.79 22.43 -10.78
C ASP A 126 19.55 21.16 -10.36
N SER A 127 19.37 20.76 -9.12
CA SER A 127 20.04 19.61 -8.57
C SER A 127 19.45 18.31 -9.12
N SER A 128 20.28 17.40 -9.59
CA SER A 128 19.87 16.04 -9.98
C SER A 128 19.27 15.21 -8.84
N MET A 129 19.31 15.74 -7.62
CA MET A 129 18.68 15.13 -6.45
C MET A 129 17.22 15.54 -6.26
N CYS A 130 16.70 16.44 -7.10
CA CYS A 130 15.30 16.84 -7.05
C CYS A 130 14.37 15.68 -7.41
N ARG A 131 13.37 15.46 -6.61
CA ARG A 131 12.26 14.55 -6.88
C ARG A 131 10.96 15.12 -6.33
N GLN A 132 9.86 14.71 -6.91
CA GLN A 132 8.54 15.07 -6.41
C GLN A 132 8.22 14.35 -5.10
N GLY A 133 7.31 14.90 -4.31
CA GLY A 133 6.68 14.18 -3.21
C GLY A 133 5.90 12.98 -3.74
N ASN A 134 5.96 11.87 -3.02
CA ASN A 134 5.25 10.66 -3.41
C ASN A 134 3.91 10.57 -2.68
N PRO A 135 2.80 10.33 -3.39
CA PRO A 135 1.56 9.94 -2.76
C PRO A 135 1.64 8.50 -2.24
N ASP A 136 0.66 8.10 -1.44
CA ASP A 136 0.35 6.70 -1.26
C ASP A 136 -0.76 6.28 -2.22
N TYR A 137 -0.93 4.99 -2.34
CA TYR A 137 -1.95 4.39 -3.21
C TYR A 137 -2.73 3.35 -2.42
N LEU A 138 -4.04 3.33 -2.65
CA LEU A 138 -4.89 2.20 -2.30
C LEU A 138 -5.19 1.47 -3.61
N VAL A 139 -4.46 0.39 -3.86
CA VAL A 139 -4.64 -0.46 -5.04
C VAL A 139 -5.73 -1.47 -4.74
N ILE A 140 -6.70 -1.58 -5.63
CA ILE A 140 -7.86 -2.47 -5.48
C ILE A 140 -7.80 -3.56 -6.54
N LEU A 141 -7.82 -4.80 -6.08
CA LEU A 141 -7.75 -6.00 -6.87
C LEU A 141 -9.03 -6.81 -6.65
N ARG A 142 -9.51 -7.48 -7.69
CA ARG A 142 -10.73 -8.26 -7.64
C ARG A 142 -10.45 -9.73 -7.98
N LYS A 143 -10.94 -10.66 -7.16
CA LYS A 143 -10.97 -12.07 -7.56
C LYS A 143 -12.02 -12.24 -8.66
N PRO A 144 -11.70 -12.91 -9.80
CA PRO A 144 -12.66 -13.20 -10.84
C PRO A 144 -13.87 -14.01 -10.33
N GLY A 145 -14.94 -13.96 -11.09
CA GLY A 145 -16.19 -14.67 -10.79
C GLY A 145 -17.29 -13.76 -10.29
N ASP A 146 -18.47 -14.32 -10.14
CA ASP A 146 -19.65 -13.66 -9.60
C ASP A 146 -19.66 -13.74 -8.08
N ASN A 147 -20.13 -12.66 -7.48
CA ASN A 147 -20.30 -12.61 -6.04
C ASN A 147 -21.63 -13.29 -5.64
N PRO A 148 -21.58 -14.44 -4.96
CA PRO A 148 -22.79 -15.16 -4.55
C PRO A 148 -23.58 -14.43 -3.46
N GLU A 149 -22.90 -13.57 -2.67
CA GLU A 149 -23.49 -12.83 -1.55
C GLU A 149 -23.40 -11.32 -1.81
N ARG A 150 -24.36 -10.80 -2.54
CA ARG A 150 -24.40 -9.37 -2.89
C ARG A 150 -24.76 -8.52 -1.68
N VAL A 151 -24.01 -7.42 -1.50
CA VAL A 151 -24.38 -6.37 -0.55
C VAL A 151 -25.35 -5.41 -1.23
N THR A 152 -26.43 -5.10 -0.55
CA THR A 152 -27.41 -4.10 -0.99
C THR A 152 -27.39 -2.91 -0.04
N HIS A 153 -27.44 -1.70 -0.61
CA HIS A 153 -27.50 -0.46 0.13
C HIS A 153 -28.81 0.26 -0.16
N THR A 154 -29.31 0.98 0.81
CA THR A 154 -30.40 1.95 0.64
C THR A 154 -29.81 3.36 0.58
N ASN A 155 -30.60 4.36 0.19
CA ASN A 155 -30.17 5.75 0.22
C ASN A 155 -29.80 6.23 1.63
N GLU A 156 -30.37 5.65 2.66
CA GLU A 156 -30.08 5.97 4.07
C GLU A 156 -28.76 5.30 4.52
N SER A 157 -28.52 4.05 4.12
CA SER A 157 -27.30 3.32 4.52
C SER A 157 -26.06 3.75 3.73
N PHE A 158 -26.24 4.29 2.52
CA PHE A 158 -25.16 4.79 1.66
C PHE A 158 -25.64 6.00 0.84
N PRO A 159 -25.73 7.20 1.46
CA PRO A 159 -26.14 8.43 0.81
C PRO A 159 -25.23 8.84 -0.34
N VAL A 160 -25.78 9.62 -1.29
CA VAL A 160 -25.08 10.05 -2.50
C VAL A 160 -23.83 10.88 -2.21
N ASP A 161 -23.88 11.76 -1.22
CA ASP A 161 -22.74 12.60 -0.80
C ASP A 161 -21.59 11.76 -0.24
N ILE A 162 -21.89 10.72 0.53
CA ILE A 162 -20.89 9.74 1.02
C ILE A 162 -20.29 8.97 -0.16
N TRP A 163 -21.14 8.51 -1.09
CA TRP A 163 -20.67 7.84 -2.31
C TRP A 163 -19.74 8.73 -3.13
N GLN A 164 -20.07 10.01 -3.33
CA GLN A 164 -19.27 10.96 -4.09
C GLN A 164 -17.88 11.14 -3.49
N ASN A 165 -17.77 11.19 -2.16
CA ASN A 165 -16.48 11.28 -1.47
C ASN A 165 -15.62 10.03 -1.70
N TYR A 166 -16.22 8.84 -1.61
CA TYR A 166 -15.48 7.58 -1.81
C TYR A 166 -15.15 7.32 -3.29
N ALA A 167 -15.97 7.79 -4.21
CA ALA A 167 -15.74 7.66 -5.65
C ALA A 167 -14.61 8.55 -6.19
N SER A 168 -14.10 9.48 -5.37
CA SER A 168 -12.99 10.34 -5.78
C SER A 168 -11.73 9.50 -6.04
N PRO A 169 -11.05 9.68 -7.20
CA PRO A 169 -9.79 8.99 -7.49
C PRO A 169 -8.61 9.52 -6.66
N VAL A 170 -8.80 10.63 -5.94
CA VAL A 170 -7.80 11.23 -5.06
C VAL A 170 -8.44 11.56 -3.72
N TRP A 171 -7.92 10.97 -2.65
CA TRP A 171 -8.34 11.29 -1.29
C TRP A 171 -7.34 12.27 -0.65
N MET A 172 -7.84 13.41 -0.21
CA MET A 172 -7.05 14.50 0.38
C MET A 172 -7.24 14.64 1.89
N ASP A 173 -8.18 13.93 2.46
CA ASP A 173 -8.59 13.97 3.86
C ASP A 173 -7.88 12.94 4.74
N ILE A 174 -7.17 12.00 4.16
CA ILE A 174 -6.34 11.02 4.90
C ILE A 174 -5.11 11.74 5.45
N LYS A 175 -5.08 11.96 6.77
CA LYS A 175 -3.96 12.62 7.44
C LYS A 175 -3.06 11.59 8.12
N GLN A 176 -1.77 11.64 7.83
CA GLN A 176 -0.76 10.77 8.44
C GLN A 176 -0.63 10.89 9.96
N SER A 177 -1.05 12.03 10.51
CA SER A 177 -1.07 12.27 11.95
C SER A 177 -2.26 11.63 12.66
N ASN A 178 -3.30 11.22 11.92
CA ASN A 178 -4.49 10.56 12.46
C ASN A 178 -4.21 9.08 12.69
N THR A 179 -3.26 8.78 13.56
CA THR A 179 -2.92 7.42 13.98
C THR A 179 -3.55 7.10 15.34
N LEU A 180 -3.70 5.82 15.62
CA LEU A 180 -4.04 5.36 16.96
C LEU A 180 -3.07 5.95 17.99
N GLN A 181 -3.57 6.43 19.12
CA GLN A 181 -2.74 7.11 20.12
C GLN A 181 -1.61 6.20 20.60
N LYS A 182 -0.40 6.76 20.70
CA LYS A 182 0.81 6.04 21.17
C LYS A 182 0.68 5.37 22.54
N LYS A 183 -0.30 5.77 23.37
CA LYS A 183 -0.57 5.17 24.68
C LYS A 183 -1.10 3.74 24.59
N SER A 184 -1.84 3.39 23.55
CA SER A 184 -2.34 2.02 23.35
C SER A 184 -1.28 1.06 22.81
N ALA A 185 -0.25 1.56 22.11
CA ALA A 185 0.85 0.74 21.63
C ALA A 185 1.86 0.37 22.72
N LYS A 186 1.96 1.15 23.82
CA LYS A 186 2.82 0.83 24.96
C LYS A 186 2.19 -0.19 25.91
N ALA A 187 0.87 -0.25 25.99
CA ALA A 187 0.17 -1.18 26.88
C ALA A 187 0.21 -2.65 26.43
N ASN A 188 0.53 -2.89 25.14
CA ASN A 188 0.59 -4.25 24.58
C ASN A 188 2.02 -4.84 24.53
N ASN A 189 3.04 -4.13 25.00
CA ASN A 189 4.42 -4.62 25.03
C ASN A 189 4.92 -5.00 26.42
N ASP A 190 4.08 -4.91 27.45
CA ASP A 190 4.41 -5.24 28.85
C ASP A 190 3.64 -6.49 29.38
N GLU A 191 3.14 -7.36 28.48
CA GLU A 191 2.61 -8.70 28.83
C GLU A 191 3.42 -9.82 28.16
#